data_63393540774908f995eb314f662dac59
#
_entry.id   63393540774908f995eb314f662dac59
#
_cell.length_a   1.000
_cell.length_b   1.000
_cell.length_c   1.000
_cell.angle_alpha   90.00
_cell.angle_beta   90.00
_cell.angle_gamma   90.00
#
_symmetry.space_group_name_H-M   'P 1'
#
loop_
_entity.id
_entity.type
_entity.pdbx_description
1 polymer ?
#
loop_
_entity_poly.entity_id
_entity_poly.type
_entity_poly.pdbx_seq_one_letter_code
_entity_poly.pdbx_strand_id
1 'polypeptide(L)'
;MFCENILYASGLAQVYKKSSSNLVIMEADMNKDKEQEILFDMLKKAVTPFDCVKAGMERLKSEGFDEINYTDDWKLERGGKYVINHHDTALFAFTVGEGYAQGDMVRIAAAHTDYPTLRIKPNADFKTDVYSQINVEVYGGPILNTWFDRPLGVAGRVVVRSKNPFKPDVRFYKSDKPLVVIPNLAIHMNPEINKGVEINRQIDLMPIVDMLPEEEKSCDYFLSFIAEELAVDKKDILDFELMTYCMEEPQYVGVKDTMISAARLDNQTSCAALLSAIIDGGRKNGVNLIALFDHEEVGSSSKQGAASILLHDMYRRIMRSLGASEEEIDRSMYDAMMLSVDVAHGLHPNKQGKMDITNHPVLGRGFCIKEACSQSYATDSEAIAILCQICDADDIPYQRFVNRSDIRGGSTLGSIASTLLPVKTVDIGIPLLSMHSVRELMGAADQKALKDAVTAFFAA
;
A
#
# COMPACT_ATOMS: atom_id res chain seq x y z
N MET A 1 -42.56 4.88 35.17
CA MET A 1 -43.06 4.13 36.31
C MET A 1 -42.69 2.67 36.09
N PHE A 2 -41.91 2.19 36.98
CA PHE A 2 -41.31 0.89 37.31
C PHE A 2 -39.98 0.55 36.67
N CYS A 3 -38.92 0.94 37.41
CA CYS A 3 -37.69 0.16 37.62
C CYS A 3 -37.97 -0.94 38.65
N GLU A 4 -37.36 -2.10 38.46
CA GLU A 4 -36.97 -3.13 39.44
C GLU A 4 -36.62 -4.40 38.67
N ASN A 5 -35.59 -5.20 38.90
CA ASN A 5 -34.60 -5.36 39.96
C ASN A 5 -33.41 -6.13 39.39
N ILE A 6 -32.22 -5.79 39.88
CA ILE A 6 -30.98 -6.55 39.72
C ILE A 6 -31.00 -7.72 40.70
N LEU A 7 -30.74 -8.95 40.24
CA LEU A 7 -30.29 -10.05 41.10
C LEU A 7 -29.12 -10.78 40.43
N TYR A 8 -27.98 -10.70 41.09
CA TYR A 8 -26.79 -11.55 40.87
C TYR A 8 -27.11 -12.98 41.30
N ALA A 9 -26.82 -13.96 40.42
CA ALA A 9 -26.53 -15.32 40.85
C ALA A 9 -25.57 -15.97 39.86
N SER A 10 -24.51 -16.47 40.42
CA SER A 10 -23.42 -17.23 39.83
C SER A 10 -23.88 -18.54 39.17
N GLY A 11 -23.27 -18.87 38.02
CA GLY A 11 -23.05 -20.26 37.63
C GLY A 11 -23.87 -20.77 36.44
N LEU A 12 -23.14 -21.30 35.43
CA LEU A 12 -23.58 -22.20 34.38
C LEU A 12 -24.22 -21.57 33.13
N ALA A 13 -23.36 -21.30 32.14
CA ALA A 13 -23.77 -21.15 30.77
C ALA A 13 -24.22 -22.50 30.20
N GLN A 14 -25.48 -22.69 29.95
CA GLN A 14 -25.99 -23.75 29.09
C GLN A 14 -26.15 -23.26 27.65
N VAL A 15 -25.52 -24.00 26.79
CA VAL A 15 -25.51 -23.85 25.34
C VAL A 15 -26.90 -23.99 24.76
N TYR A 16 -27.43 -22.96 24.09
CA TYR A 16 -28.53 -23.11 23.15
C TYR A 16 -28.03 -23.08 21.71
N LYS A 17 -27.91 -24.27 21.10
CA LYS A 17 -27.83 -24.41 19.63
C LYS A 17 -29.20 -24.07 19.06
N LYS A 18 -29.28 -23.01 18.25
CA LYS A 18 -30.31 -22.87 17.21
C LYS A 18 -29.70 -22.17 15.99
N SER A 19 -29.85 -22.85 14.87
CA SER A 19 -29.44 -22.47 13.53
C SER A 19 -30.13 -21.20 13.06
N SER A 20 -29.37 -20.24 12.59
CA SER A 20 -29.49 -19.32 11.45
C SER A 20 -28.73 -18.04 11.75
N SER A 21 -27.81 -17.68 10.88
CA SER A 21 -26.97 -16.46 10.93
C SER A 21 -26.13 -16.31 12.22
N ASN A 22 -25.11 -17.12 12.35
CA ASN A 22 -24.11 -16.91 13.40
C ASN A 22 -23.29 -15.66 13.10
N LEU A 23 -23.59 -14.61 13.81
CA LEU A 23 -22.68 -13.49 14.04
C LEU A 23 -21.58 -14.01 14.96
N VAL A 24 -20.56 -14.67 14.40
CA VAL A 24 -19.35 -14.98 15.14
C VAL A 24 -18.52 -13.69 15.15
N ILE A 25 -18.75 -12.86 16.16
CA ILE A 25 -17.73 -11.91 16.59
C ILE A 25 -16.65 -12.82 17.21
N MET A 26 -15.58 -13.07 16.48
CA MET A 26 -14.41 -13.72 17.06
C MET A 26 -14.00 -12.87 18.26
N GLU A 27 -14.04 -13.45 19.45
CA GLU A 27 -13.37 -12.85 20.61
C GLU A 27 -11.90 -12.78 20.23
N ALA A 28 -11.42 -11.57 19.94
CA ALA A 28 -10.01 -11.33 19.76
C ALA A 28 -9.36 -11.57 21.11
N ASP A 29 -8.70 -12.70 21.24
CA ASP A 29 -7.74 -12.95 22.31
C ASP A 29 -6.75 -11.80 22.31
N MET A 30 -6.45 -11.19 23.47
CA MET A 30 -5.64 -9.97 23.61
C MET A 30 -4.13 -10.21 23.32
N ASN A 31 -3.77 -11.23 22.57
CA ASN A 31 -2.47 -11.34 21.92
C ASN A 31 -2.56 -10.61 20.58
N LYS A 32 -1.90 -9.46 20.48
CA LYS A 32 -1.73 -8.73 19.22
C LYS A 32 -1.23 -9.71 18.17
N ASP A 33 -1.95 -9.82 17.06
CA ASP A 33 -1.58 -10.73 15.97
C ASP A 33 -0.24 -10.27 15.38
N LYS A 34 0.68 -11.21 15.16
CA LYS A 34 1.99 -10.97 14.55
C LYS A 34 1.89 -10.14 13.26
N GLU A 35 0.87 -10.38 12.44
CA GLU A 35 0.68 -9.66 11.17
C GLU A 35 0.27 -8.20 11.37
N GLN A 36 -0.45 -7.88 12.45
CA GLN A 36 -0.76 -6.50 12.83
C GLN A 36 0.49 -5.77 13.32
N GLU A 37 1.36 -6.43 14.08
CA GLU A 37 2.65 -5.85 14.52
C GLU A 37 3.57 -5.58 13.31
N ILE A 38 3.63 -6.50 12.35
CA ILE A 38 4.37 -6.32 11.09
C ILE A 38 3.80 -5.12 10.30
N LEU A 39 2.47 -5.01 10.21
CA LEU A 39 1.83 -3.88 9.55
C LEU A 39 2.19 -2.56 10.26
N PHE A 40 2.15 -2.52 11.59
CA PHE A 40 2.50 -1.31 12.35
C PHE A 40 3.96 -0.91 12.14
N ASP A 41 4.88 -1.86 12.15
CA ASP A 41 6.30 -1.62 11.85
C ASP A 41 6.46 -1.08 10.42
N MET A 42 5.78 -1.68 9.44
CA MET A 42 5.79 -1.25 8.05
C MET A 42 5.25 0.19 7.91
N LEU A 43 4.11 0.50 8.51
CA LEU A 43 3.50 1.83 8.47
C LEU A 43 4.38 2.94 9.09
N LYS A 44 5.18 2.60 10.11
CA LYS A 44 6.14 3.53 10.73
C LYS A 44 7.37 3.76 9.85
N LYS A 45 7.84 2.73 9.19
CA LYS A 45 9.04 2.77 8.34
C LYS A 45 8.73 3.32 6.95
N ALA A 46 7.72 2.78 6.27
CA ALA A 46 7.36 3.07 4.89
C ALA A 46 6.54 4.35 4.76
N VAL A 47 7.18 5.50 4.89
CA VAL A 47 6.53 6.81 4.77
C VAL A 47 6.63 7.39 3.36
N THR A 48 7.39 6.76 2.48
CA THR A 48 7.49 7.03 1.04
C THR A 48 7.64 5.71 0.28
N PRO A 49 7.46 5.67 -1.06
CA PRO A 49 7.80 4.48 -1.86
C PRO A 49 9.25 4.03 -1.66
N PHE A 50 10.18 4.99 -1.51
CA PHE A 50 11.60 4.69 -1.22
C PHE A 50 11.76 3.93 0.10
N ASP A 51 11.08 4.39 1.14
CA ASP A 51 11.13 3.75 2.46
C ASP A 51 10.44 2.38 2.45
N CYS A 52 9.36 2.23 1.66
CA CYS A 52 8.66 0.96 1.48
C CYS A 52 9.59 -0.09 0.89
N VAL A 53 10.29 0.25 -0.20
CA VAL A 53 11.27 -0.64 -0.84
C VAL A 53 12.43 -0.94 0.11
N LYS A 54 12.97 0.06 0.79
CA LYS A 54 14.04 -0.12 1.77
C LYS A 54 13.64 -1.10 2.88
N ALA A 55 12.47 -0.89 3.49
CA ALA A 55 11.96 -1.78 4.55
C ALA A 55 11.70 -3.21 4.03
N GLY A 56 11.16 -3.34 2.82
CA GLY A 56 10.96 -4.62 2.15
C GLY A 56 12.29 -5.35 1.88
N MET A 57 13.28 -4.66 1.34
CA MET A 57 14.63 -5.20 1.11
C MET A 57 15.29 -5.67 2.39
N GLU A 58 15.27 -4.85 3.45
CA GLU A 58 15.84 -5.18 4.75
C GLU A 58 15.19 -6.45 5.33
N ARG A 59 13.85 -6.53 5.29
CA ARG A 59 13.09 -7.67 5.80
C ARG A 59 13.39 -8.95 5.01
N LEU A 60 13.34 -8.90 3.68
CA LEU A 60 13.58 -10.08 2.84
C LEU A 60 15.02 -10.58 2.98
N LYS A 61 16.00 -9.67 3.04
CA LYS A 61 17.41 -10.05 3.26
C LYS A 61 17.62 -10.71 4.61
N SER A 62 16.93 -10.27 5.68
CA SER A 62 16.99 -10.93 6.99
C SER A 62 16.39 -12.34 7.00
N GLU A 63 15.52 -12.65 6.01
CA GLU A 63 14.89 -13.97 5.81
C GLU A 63 15.60 -14.82 4.73
N GLY A 64 16.82 -14.42 4.36
CA GLY A 64 17.69 -15.20 3.47
C GLY A 64 17.42 -15.01 1.98
N PHE A 65 16.84 -13.89 1.57
CA PHE A 65 16.74 -13.53 0.16
C PHE A 65 18.05 -12.89 -0.30
N ASP A 66 18.59 -13.38 -1.40
CA ASP A 66 19.77 -12.83 -2.06
C ASP A 66 19.38 -11.63 -2.93
N GLU A 67 20.05 -10.50 -2.72
CA GLU A 67 19.87 -9.33 -3.58
C GLU A 67 20.58 -9.56 -4.91
N ILE A 68 19.84 -9.45 -6.00
CA ILE A 68 20.37 -9.50 -7.37
C ILE A 68 19.98 -8.23 -8.13
N ASN A 69 20.82 -7.77 -9.04
CA ASN A 69 20.55 -6.58 -9.85
C ASN A 69 20.04 -6.97 -11.24
N TYR A 70 19.20 -6.12 -11.81
CA TYR A 70 18.69 -6.35 -13.16
C TYR A 70 19.80 -6.35 -14.23
N THR A 71 20.94 -5.76 -13.95
CA THR A 71 22.11 -5.70 -14.85
C THR A 71 23.06 -6.90 -14.72
N ASP A 72 22.87 -7.75 -13.71
CA ASP A 72 23.78 -8.87 -13.45
C ASP A 72 23.43 -10.11 -14.31
N ASP A 73 24.39 -11.02 -14.45
CA ASP A 73 24.11 -12.37 -14.95
C ASP A 73 23.48 -13.21 -13.84
N TRP A 74 22.22 -13.57 -14.01
CA TRP A 74 21.49 -14.32 -12.97
C TRP A 74 21.84 -15.80 -12.99
N LYS A 75 22.28 -16.30 -11.85
CA LYS A 75 22.53 -17.73 -11.59
C LYS A 75 21.50 -18.18 -10.53
N LEU A 76 20.33 -18.54 -11.03
CA LEU A 76 19.23 -18.96 -10.16
C LEU A 76 19.31 -20.46 -9.86
N GLU A 77 19.03 -20.82 -8.60
CA GLU A 77 19.10 -22.18 -8.10
C GLU A 77 17.73 -22.65 -7.60
N ARG A 78 17.50 -23.94 -7.60
CA ARG A 78 16.33 -24.56 -6.94
C ARG A 78 16.44 -24.32 -5.43
N GLY A 79 15.33 -23.99 -4.79
CA GLY A 79 15.32 -23.58 -3.37
C GLY A 79 15.79 -22.14 -3.13
N GLY A 80 16.26 -21.44 -4.16
CA GLY A 80 16.76 -20.07 -4.05
C GLY A 80 15.66 -19.05 -3.78
N LYS A 81 16.04 -17.97 -3.09
CA LYS A 81 15.19 -16.81 -2.77
C LYS A 81 15.91 -15.55 -3.20
N TYR A 82 15.25 -14.72 -3.98
CA TYR A 82 15.88 -13.55 -4.61
C TYR A 82 15.03 -12.30 -4.46
N VAL A 83 15.71 -11.14 -4.31
CA VAL A 83 15.07 -9.83 -4.25
C VAL A 83 15.77 -8.83 -5.15
N ILE A 84 15.01 -7.94 -5.79
CA ILE A 84 15.48 -6.93 -6.73
C ILE A 84 14.89 -5.58 -6.34
N ASN A 85 15.76 -4.60 -6.10
CA ASN A 85 15.39 -3.20 -6.02
C ASN A 85 15.32 -2.62 -7.45
N HIS A 86 14.19 -2.02 -7.82
CA HIS A 86 14.03 -1.35 -9.10
C HIS A 86 13.80 0.15 -8.91
N HIS A 87 14.86 0.93 -9.16
CA HIS A 87 14.87 2.40 -9.06
C HIS A 87 14.43 2.96 -7.69
N ASP A 88 14.64 2.21 -6.62
CA ASP A 88 14.38 2.56 -5.22
C ASP A 88 12.90 2.71 -4.84
N THR A 89 11.95 2.54 -5.75
CA THR A 89 10.51 2.71 -5.49
C THR A 89 9.65 1.52 -5.88
N ALA A 90 10.20 0.57 -6.65
CA ALA A 90 9.56 -0.71 -6.95
C ALA A 90 10.44 -1.88 -6.49
N LEU A 91 9.82 -2.98 -6.07
CA LEU A 91 10.51 -4.17 -5.56
C LEU A 91 9.92 -5.43 -6.18
N PHE A 92 10.80 -6.34 -6.59
CA PHE A 92 10.43 -7.70 -6.99
C PHE A 92 11.14 -8.70 -6.09
N ALA A 93 10.41 -9.72 -5.63
CA ALA A 93 11.06 -10.83 -4.93
C ALA A 93 10.41 -12.15 -5.34
N PHE A 94 11.24 -13.21 -5.43
CA PHE A 94 10.73 -14.50 -5.85
C PHE A 94 11.46 -15.65 -5.17
N THR A 95 10.75 -16.77 -5.06
CA THR A 95 11.28 -18.03 -4.55
C THR A 95 11.15 -19.10 -5.61
N VAL A 96 12.16 -19.96 -5.71
CA VAL A 96 12.17 -21.12 -6.62
C VAL A 96 11.99 -22.40 -5.80
N GLY A 97 11.01 -23.22 -6.13
CA GLY A 97 10.79 -24.48 -5.44
C GLY A 97 11.99 -25.45 -5.57
N GLU A 98 12.28 -26.21 -4.53
CA GLU A 98 13.38 -27.22 -4.56
C GLU A 98 13.18 -28.28 -5.64
N GLY A 99 11.93 -28.63 -5.94
CA GLY A 99 11.52 -29.56 -6.99
C GLY A 99 11.19 -28.92 -8.33
N TYR A 100 11.54 -27.62 -8.52
CA TYR A 100 11.26 -26.93 -9.78
C TYR A 100 11.70 -27.73 -11.01
N ALA A 101 10.81 -27.85 -11.99
CA ALA A 101 11.08 -28.37 -13.32
C ALA A 101 10.87 -27.28 -14.37
N GLN A 102 11.55 -27.41 -15.53
CA GLN A 102 11.41 -26.46 -16.63
C GLN A 102 9.93 -26.40 -17.08
N GLY A 103 9.41 -25.18 -17.24
CA GLY A 103 8.02 -24.96 -17.61
C GLY A 103 7.01 -25.03 -16.46
N ASP A 104 7.45 -25.23 -15.22
CA ASP A 104 6.56 -25.12 -14.05
C ASP A 104 5.94 -23.72 -13.95
N MET A 105 4.69 -23.68 -13.46
CA MET A 105 3.92 -22.44 -13.37
C MET A 105 4.51 -21.43 -12.37
N VAL A 106 4.26 -20.16 -12.65
CA VAL A 106 4.56 -19.04 -11.74
C VAL A 106 3.28 -18.57 -11.08
N ARG A 107 3.32 -18.33 -9.77
CA ARG A 107 2.28 -17.61 -9.03
C ARG A 107 2.77 -16.22 -8.68
N ILE A 108 1.93 -15.24 -8.97
CA ILE A 108 2.28 -13.84 -8.87
C ILE A 108 1.33 -13.15 -7.88
N ALA A 109 1.84 -12.28 -7.03
CA ALA A 109 1.03 -11.33 -6.29
C ALA A 109 1.63 -9.93 -6.45
N ALA A 110 0.78 -8.95 -6.78
CA ALA A 110 1.23 -7.60 -7.08
C ALA A 110 0.47 -6.58 -6.22
N ALA A 111 1.19 -5.55 -5.73
CA ALA A 111 0.68 -4.42 -4.95
C ALA A 111 1.42 -3.15 -5.35
N HIS A 112 1.10 -2.00 -4.70
CA HIS A 112 1.82 -0.75 -4.95
C HIS A 112 2.41 -0.15 -3.68
N THR A 113 3.48 0.64 -3.85
CA THR A 113 4.26 1.25 -2.77
C THR A 113 3.88 2.68 -2.48
N ASP A 114 3.29 3.37 -3.46
CA ASP A 114 2.91 4.78 -3.41
C ASP A 114 1.55 5.00 -2.73
N TYR A 115 1.22 6.25 -2.46
CA TYR A 115 -0.02 6.67 -1.81
C TYR A 115 -0.31 8.14 -2.13
N PRO A 116 -1.58 8.61 -2.03
CA PRO A 116 -1.91 10.01 -2.27
C PRO A 116 -1.23 10.94 -1.26
N THR A 117 -0.56 11.98 -1.75
CA THR A 117 0.22 12.91 -0.91
C THR A 117 0.39 14.28 -1.55
N LEU A 118 1.16 15.15 -0.91
CA LEU A 118 1.62 16.42 -1.45
C LEU A 118 3.12 16.35 -1.75
N ARG A 119 3.47 16.39 -3.04
CA ARG A 119 4.85 16.40 -3.52
C ARG A 119 5.39 17.82 -3.55
N ILE A 120 6.60 18.03 -3.06
CA ILE A 120 7.28 19.33 -3.06
C ILE A 120 7.79 19.63 -4.48
N LYS A 121 7.46 20.83 -5.00
CA LYS A 121 7.87 21.26 -6.34
C LYS A 121 9.35 21.66 -6.37
N PRO A 122 10.03 21.61 -7.54
CA PRO A 122 11.47 21.91 -7.64
C PRO A 122 11.88 23.30 -7.09
N ASN A 123 11.13 24.34 -7.37
CA ASN A 123 11.32 25.67 -6.80
C ASN A 123 10.30 25.85 -5.67
N ALA A 124 10.58 25.25 -4.54
CA ALA A 124 9.62 25.10 -3.45
C ALA A 124 9.45 26.35 -2.60
N ASP A 125 10.57 27.00 -2.30
CA ASP A 125 10.61 28.05 -1.30
C ASP A 125 9.89 29.33 -1.73
N PHE A 126 9.04 29.86 -0.87
CA PHE A 126 8.55 31.23 -0.97
C PHE A 126 8.20 31.78 0.42
N LYS A 127 8.08 33.09 0.52
CA LYS A 127 7.85 33.79 1.78
C LYS A 127 6.60 34.68 1.67
N THR A 128 5.72 34.59 2.66
CA THR A 128 4.59 35.50 2.85
C THR A 128 4.75 36.17 4.20
N ASP A 129 5.11 37.44 4.19
CA ASP A 129 5.46 38.21 5.41
C ASP A 129 6.59 37.50 6.18
N VAL A 130 6.35 37.07 7.41
CA VAL A 130 7.31 36.31 8.24
C VAL A 130 7.25 34.78 7.98
N TYR A 131 6.26 34.30 7.26
CA TYR A 131 6.06 32.86 7.05
C TYR A 131 6.92 32.33 5.90
N SER A 132 7.79 31.37 6.19
CA SER A 132 8.40 30.51 5.18
C SER A 132 7.42 29.41 4.79
N GLN A 133 7.17 29.26 3.51
CA GLN A 133 6.22 28.30 2.95
C GLN A 133 6.88 27.51 1.82
N ILE A 134 6.32 26.35 1.52
CA ILE A 134 6.74 25.54 0.37
C ILE A 134 5.59 25.33 -0.60
N ASN A 135 5.93 25.38 -1.89
CA ASN A 135 4.99 25.09 -2.97
C ASN A 135 4.93 23.58 -3.20
N VAL A 136 3.72 23.05 -3.23
CA VAL A 136 3.46 21.60 -3.39
C VAL A 136 2.54 21.33 -4.57
N GLU A 137 2.57 20.09 -5.02
CA GLU A 137 1.67 19.51 -6.01
C GLU A 137 0.93 18.31 -5.42
N VAL A 138 -0.35 18.21 -5.71
CA VAL A 138 -1.15 17.07 -5.27
C VAL A 138 -0.78 15.84 -6.11
N TYR A 139 -0.33 14.79 -5.44
CA TYR A 139 -0.04 13.48 -6.03
C TYR A 139 -1.18 12.53 -5.74
N GLY A 140 -1.74 11.89 -6.78
CA GLY A 140 -2.89 11.00 -6.67
C GLY A 140 -4.22 11.73 -6.40
N GLY A 141 -5.14 11.04 -5.75
CA GLY A 141 -6.50 11.50 -5.46
C GLY A 141 -6.81 11.69 -3.96
N PRO A 142 -6.04 12.47 -3.16
CA PRO A 142 -6.28 12.60 -1.73
C PRO A 142 -7.58 13.32 -1.38
N ILE A 143 -8.17 12.99 -0.24
CA ILE A 143 -9.24 13.77 0.39
C ILE A 143 -8.61 15.00 1.03
N LEU A 144 -8.54 16.12 0.30
CA LEU A 144 -7.71 17.29 0.61
C LEU A 144 -7.96 17.89 2.00
N ASN A 145 -9.22 17.99 2.45
CA ASN A 145 -9.56 18.59 3.74
C ASN A 145 -8.99 17.81 4.95
N THR A 146 -8.56 16.58 4.76
CA THR A 146 -7.98 15.77 5.84
C THR A 146 -6.50 16.10 6.12
N TRP A 147 -5.87 16.86 5.22
CA TRP A 147 -4.46 17.26 5.32
C TRP A 147 -4.24 18.53 6.14
N PHE A 148 -5.32 19.29 6.41
CA PHE A 148 -5.24 20.51 7.22
C PHE A 148 -5.05 20.18 8.72
N ASP A 149 -4.37 21.10 9.42
CA ASP A 149 -4.14 21.08 10.87
C ASP A 149 -3.42 19.81 11.38
N ARG A 150 -2.68 19.13 10.50
CA ARG A 150 -1.94 17.92 10.84
C ARG A 150 -0.46 18.17 10.99
N PRO A 151 0.22 17.50 11.94
CA PRO A 151 1.67 17.47 11.98
C PRO A 151 2.20 16.64 10.79
N LEU A 152 2.84 17.28 9.83
CA LEU A 152 3.36 16.65 8.64
C LEU A 152 4.89 16.62 8.67
N GLY A 153 5.47 15.47 8.34
CA GLY A 153 6.87 15.29 8.04
C GLY A 153 7.15 15.46 6.54
N VAL A 154 8.42 15.51 6.20
CA VAL A 154 8.92 15.50 4.82
C VAL A 154 9.90 14.35 4.68
N ALA A 155 9.79 13.58 3.62
CA ALA A 155 10.72 12.49 3.30
C ALA A 155 10.86 12.31 1.79
N GLY A 156 11.92 11.61 1.39
CA GLY A 156 12.14 11.23 0.00
C GLY A 156 13.60 11.23 -0.40
N ARG A 157 13.84 11.40 -1.70
CA ARG A 157 15.15 11.32 -2.33
C ARG A 157 15.67 12.72 -2.72
N VAL A 158 16.95 12.97 -2.47
CA VAL A 158 17.70 14.16 -2.92
C VAL A 158 18.87 13.70 -3.75
N VAL A 159 19.02 14.29 -4.92
CA VAL A 159 20.07 13.93 -5.90
C VAL A 159 21.14 15.02 -5.90
N VAL A 160 22.36 14.62 -5.57
CA VAL A 160 23.50 15.50 -5.37
C VAL A 160 24.54 15.29 -6.47
N ARG A 161 25.23 16.33 -6.83
CA ARG A 161 26.31 16.32 -7.82
C ARG A 161 27.39 15.31 -7.46
N SER A 162 27.81 14.52 -8.45
CA SER A 162 28.95 13.61 -8.37
C SER A 162 29.98 13.90 -9.48
N LYS A 163 31.11 13.21 -9.43
CA LYS A 163 32.14 13.28 -10.49
C LYS A 163 31.67 12.64 -11.81
N ASN A 164 30.78 11.65 -11.75
CA ASN A 164 30.23 10.98 -12.92
C ASN A 164 28.80 11.45 -13.18
N PRO A 165 28.52 12.21 -14.25
CA PRO A 165 27.18 12.72 -14.54
C PRO A 165 26.09 11.63 -14.67
N PHE A 166 26.46 10.41 -15.06
CA PHE A 166 25.53 9.28 -15.18
C PHE A 166 25.33 8.49 -13.89
N LYS A 167 26.05 8.85 -12.82
CA LYS A 167 25.94 8.25 -11.49
C LYS A 167 25.95 9.37 -10.43
N PRO A 168 24.89 10.19 -10.36
CA PRO A 168 24.78 11.21 -9.33
C PRO A 168 24.76 10.54 -7.94
N ASP A 169 25.15 11.29 -6.91
CA ASP A 169 25.06 10.82 -5.53
C ASP A 169 23.59 10.93 -5.06
N VAL A 170 23.05 9.86 -4.52
CA VAL A 170 21.65 9.79 -4.04
C VAL A 170 21.64 9.79 -2.52
N ARG A 171 20.89 10.69 -1.94
CA ARG A 171 20.67 10.80 -0.51
C ARG A 171 19.20 10.65 -0.20
N PHE A 172 18.86 9.99 0.91
CA PHE A 172 17.50 9.89 1.41
C PHE A 172 17.36 10.76 2.65
N TYR A 173 16.30 11.55 2.66
CA TYR A 173 15.91 12.39 3.79
C TYR A 173 14.59 11.91 4.37
N LYS A 174 14.47 11.93 5.69
CA LYS A 174 13.23 11.70 6.45
C LYS A 174 13.29 12.53 7.72
N SER A 175 12.31 13.40 7.91
CA SER A 175 12.25 14.23 9.11
C SER A 175 11.91 13.41 10.36
N ASP A 176 12.62 13.65 11.45
CA ASP A 176 12.39 12.98 12.74
C ASP A 176 11.26 13.63 13.56
N LYS A 177 10.87 14.85 13.19
CA LYS A 177 9.82 15.64 13.84
C LYS A 177 8.91 16.29 12.81
N PRO A 178 7.71 16.75 13.21
CA PRO A 178 6.86 17.55 12.34
C PRO A 178 7.63 18.74 11.78
N LEU A 179 7.62 18.88 10.47
CA LEU A 179 8.38 19.92 9.77
C LEU A 179 7.47 20.98 9.16
N VAL A 180 6.26 20.58 8.75
CA VAL A 180 5.32 21.48 8.07
C VAL A 180 3.89 21.27 8.55
N VAL A 181 3.06 22.31 8.37
CA VAL A 181 1.63 22.29 8.68
C VAL A 181 0.87 23.14 7.67
N ILE A 182 -0.35 22.70 7.32
CA ILE A 182 -1.30 23.46 6.50
C ILE A 182 -2.43 23.92 7.42
N PRO A 183 -2.46 25.18 7.88
CA PRO A 183 -3.51 25.65 8.78
C PRO A 183 -4.82 25.90 8.03
N ASN A 184 -5.95 25.51 8.62
CA ASN A 184 -7.25 25.96 8.18
C ASN A 184 -7.44 27.47 8.42
N LEU A 185 -8.24 28.10 7.58
CA LEU A 185 -8.74 29.44 7.87
C LEU A 185 -9.75 29.39 9.01
N ALA A 186 -9.65 30.29 9.97
CA ALA A 186 -10.54 30.34 11.14
C ALA A 186 -12.02 30.42 10.72
N ILE A 187 -12.89 29.77 11.47
CA ILE A 187 -14.33 29.67 11.16
C ILE A 187 -14.99 31.06 10.94
N HIS A 188 -14.53 32.08 11.67
CA HIS A 188 -15.07 33.46 11.56
C HIS A 188 -14.73 34.11 10.20
N MET A 189 -13.67 33.66 9.55
CA MET A 189 -13.21 34.14 8.24
C MET A 189 -13.69 33.22 7.10
N ASN A 190 -14.19 32.03 7.43
CA ASN A 190 -14.72 31.04 6.49
C ASN A 190 -15.99 30.37 7.05
N PRO A 191 -17.11 31.11 7.19
CA PRO A 191 -18.31 30.58 7.85
C PRO A 191 -19.01 29.45 7.06
N GLU A 192 -18.68 29.30 5.79
CA GLU A 192 -19.26 28.26 4.92
C GLU A 192 -18.50 26.93 4.94
N ILE A 193 -17.38 26.83 5.70
CA ILE A 193 -16.48 25.66 5.68
C ILE A 193 -17.24 24.34 5.93
N ASN A 194 -18.22 24.34 6.84
CA ASN A 194 -19.02 23.15 7.16
C ASN A 194 -20.14 22.86 6.14
N LYS A 195 -20.32 23.69 5.13
CA LYS A 195 -21.27 23.47 4.03
C LYS A 195 -20.61 22.93 2.75
N GLY A 196 -19.29 22.72 2.78
CA GLY A 196 -18.48 22.23 1.66
C GLY A 196 -17.92 23.38 0.85
N VAL A 197 -16.73 23.82 1.18
CA VAL A 197 -15.94 24.80 0.42
C VAL A 197 -14.97 24.07 -0.49
N GLU A 198 -14.92 24.45 -1.76
CA GLU A 198 -13.92 23.93 -2.70
C GLU A 198 -12.51 24.36 -2.27
N ILE A 199 -11.60 23.40 -2.16
CA ILE A 199 -10.20 23.63 -1.83
C ILE A 199 -9.41 23.83 -3.12
N ASN A 200 -8.79 25.01 -3.25
CA ASN A 200 -7.91 25.29 -4.38
C ASN A 200 -6.53 24.68 -4.15
N ARG A 201 -6.17 23.70 -4.99
CA ARG A 201 -4.93 22.92 -4.86
C ARG A 201 -3.65 23.79 -4.92
N GLN A 202 -3.68 24.94 -5.59
CA GLN A 202 -2.51 25.81 -5.72
C GLN A 202 -2.38 26.83 -4.59
N ILE A 203 -3.51 27.25 -3.99
CA ILE A 203 -3.55 28.36 -3.03
C ILE A 203 -3.67 27.87 -1.59
N ASP A 204 -4.56 26.89 -1.34
CA ASP A 204 -4.95 26.51 0.01
C ASP A 204 -4.04 25.42 0.64
N LEU A 205 -3.23 24.72 -0.18
CA LEU A 205 -2.44 23.57 0.27
C LEU A 205 -0.95 23.86 0.52
N MET A 206 -0.55 25.14 0.56
CA MET A 206 0.85 25.50 0.74
C MET A 206 1.27 25.40 2.22
N PRO A 207 2.10 24.43 2.59
CA PRO A 207 2.50 24.22 3.97
C PRO A 207 3.40 25.35 4.48
N ILE A 208 3.20 25.73 5.73
CA ILE A 208 4.12 26.60 6.48
C ILE A 208 5.25 25.73 7.02
N VAL A 209 6.48 26.19 6.81
CA VAL A 209 7.71 25.56 7.31
C VAL A 209 8.16 26.19 8.61
N ASP A 210 8.24 27.55 8.65
CA ASP A 210 8.75 28.28 9.80
C ASP A 210 8.29 29.75 9.81
N MET A 211 8.60 30.45 10.91
CA MET A 211 8.51 31.89 11.04
C MET A 211 9.93 32.49 11.02
N LEU A 212 10.19 33.32 10.02
CA LEU A 212 11.51 33.91 9.82
C LEU A 212 11.58 35.35 10.38
N PRO A 213 12.75 35.82 10.84
CA PRO A 213 12.96 37.24 11.16
C PRO A 213 12.60 38.14 9.97
N GLU A 214 12.17 39.36 10.27
CA GLU A 214 11.74 40.34 9.24
C GLU A 214 12.89 40.68 8.27
N GLU A 215 14.12 40.68 8.78
CA GLU A 215 15.35 40.96 8.02
C GLU A 215 15.79 39.81 7.12
N GLU A 216 15.30 38.58 7.36
CA GLU A 216 15.62 37.42 6.56
C GLU A 216 14.94 37.53 5.19
N LYS A 217 15.74 37.75 4.17
CA LYS A 217 15.26 37.88 2.76
C LYS A 217 15.47 36.63 1.94
N SER A 218 15.97 35.55 2.54
CA SER A 218 16.24 34.29 1.84
C SER A 218 14.94 33.70 1.30
N CYS A 219 14.94 33.40 0.01
CA CYS A 219 13.84 32.71 -0.67
C CYS A 219 14.15 31.22 -0.86
N ASP A 220 15.09 30.68 -0.08
CA ASP A 220 15.56 29.30 -0.21
C ASP A 220 15.85 28.66 1.18
N TYR A 221 15.02 29.00 2.16
CA TYR A 221 15.14 28.55 3.55
C TYR A 221 15.00 27.04 3.69
N PHE A 222 13.96 26.46 3.07
CA PHE A 222 13.72 25.02 3.11
C PHE A 222 14.83 24.23 2.43
N LEU A 223 15.27 24.65 1.24
CA LEU A 223 16.34 23.96 0.53
C LEU A 223 17.69 24.08 1.28
N SER A 224 17.94 25.19 1.95
CA SER A 224 19.14 25.37 2.80
C SER A 224 19.11 24.45 4.01
N PHE A 225 17.95 24.29 4.65
CA PHE A 225 17.73 23.33 5.72
C PHE A 225 17.99 21.89 5.27
N ILE A 226 17.44 21.46 4.13
CA ILE A 226 17.68 20.11 3.58
C ILE A 226 19.17 19.89 3.29
N ALA A 227 19.88 20.89 2.77
CA ALA A 227 21.31 20.81 2.51
C ALA A 227 22.13 20.60 3.81
N GLU A 228 21.76 21.33 4.88
CA GLU A 228 22.37 21.19 6.21
C GLU A 228 22.13 19.79 6.80
N GLU A 229 20.90 19.31 6.81
CA GLU A 229 20.52 17.97 7.30
C GLU A 229 21.27 16.84 6.58
N LEU A 230 21.52 16.99 5.29
CA LEU A 230 22.23 16.01 4.48
C LEU A 230 23.77 16.21 4.48
N ALA A 231 24.25 17.27 5.14
CA ALA A 231 25.67 17.68 5.17
C ALA A 231 26.26 17.83 3.76
N VAL A 232 25.51 18.51 2.85
CA VAL A 232 25.93 18.78 1.46
C VAL A 232 25.88 20.29 1.20
N ASP A 233 26.65 20.75 0.20
CA ASP A 233 26.53 22.13 -0.26
C ASP A 233 25.21 22.27 -1.07
N LYS A 234 24.39 23.26 -0.74
CA LYS A 234 23.12 23.51 -1.42
C LYS A 234 23.25 23.59 -2.95
N LYS A 235 24.33 24.20 -3.46
CA LYS A 235 24.59 24.30 -4.91
C LYS A 235 24.83 22.94 -5.59
N ASP A 236 25.13 21.90 -4.81
CA ASP A 236 25.36 20.55 -5.31
C ASP A 236 24.07 19.69 -5.27
N ILE A 237 23.00 20.15 -4.67
CA ILE A 237 21.67 19.57 -4.84
C ILE A 237 21.19 19.89 -6.26
N LEU A 238 21.02 18.87 -7.07
CA LEU A 238 20.61 19.00 -8.48
C LEU A 238 19.11 18.89 -8.67
N ASP A 239 18.47 17.99 -7.89
CA ASP A 239 17.02 17.76 -7.90
C ASP A 239 16.62 16.94 -6.68
N PHE A 240 15.33 16.81 -6.46
CA PHE A 240 14.76 16.01 -5.37
C PHE A 240 13.36 15.47 -5.70
N GLU A 241 13.00 14.39 -5.02
CA GLU A 241 11.65 13.83 -4.98
C GLU A 241 11.24 13.74 -3.51
N LEU A 242 10.85 14.88 -2.95
CA LEU A 242 10.40 15.03 -1.57
C LEU A 242 8.88 15.13 -1.51
N MET A 243 8.28 14.47 -0.53
CA MET A 243 6.84 14.47 -0.30
C MET A 243 6.52 14.62 1.18
N THR A 244 5.32 15.13 1.46
CA THR A 244 4.82 15.24 2.84
C THR A 244 4.23 13.91 3.29
N TYR A 245 4.26 13.64 4.58
CA TYR A 245 3.58 12.49 5.17
C TYR A 245 3.00 12.80 6.54
N CYS A 246 1.93 12.12 6.91
CA CYS A 246 1.33 12.23 8.24
C CYS A 246 2.23 11.55 9.27
N MET A 247 2.61 12.27 10.33
CA MET A 247 3.46 11.76 11.40
C MET A 247 2.69 11.11 12.55
N GLU A 248 1.36 11.11 12.50
CA GLU A 248 0.55 10.43 13.50
C GLU A 248 0.73 8.91 13.39
N GLU A 249 1.12 8.30 14.48
CA GLU A 249 1.36 6.85 14.58
C GLU A 249 0.10 6.02 14.28
N PRO A 250 0.25 4.80 13.73
CA PRO A 250 -0.86 3.86 13.62
C PRO A 250 -1.38 3.48 15.01
N GLN A 251 -2.71 3.34 15.13
CA GLN A 251 -3.37 3.12 16.42
C GLN A 251 -4.52 2.13 16.30
N TYR A 252 -4.70 1.31 17.33
CA TYR A 252 -5.95 0.58 17.50
C TYR A 252 -7.07 1.54 17.90
N VAL A 253 -8.26 1.28 17.39
CA VAL A 253 -9.47 2.08 17.64
C VAL A 253 -10.63 1.18 18.00
N GLY A 254 -11.46 1.65 18.93
CA GLY A 254 -12.63 0.95 19.42
C GLY A 254 -12.45 0.44 20.85
N VAL A 255 -13.56 0.15 21.53
CA VAL A 255 -13.54 -0.32 22.92
C VAL A 255 -12.81 -1.65 23.11
N LYS A 256 -12.73 -2.44 22.04
CA LYS A 256 -12.07 -3.76 22.01
C LYS A 256 -10.91 -3.82 21.01
N ASP A 257 -10.38 -2.69 20.58
CA ASP A 257 -9.24 -2.62 19.63
C ASP A 257 -9.47 -3.40 18.32
N THR A 258 -10.71 -3.47 17.85
CA THR A 258 -11.11 -4.25 16.66
C THR A 258 -10.82 -3.55 15.33
N MET A 259 -10.41 -2.30 15.36
CA MET A 259 -10.07 -1.50 14.19
C MET A 259 -8.66 -0.93 14.30
N ILE A 260 -8.06 -0.63 13.16
CA ILE A 260 -6.78 0.07 13.03
C ILE A 260 -7.02 1.36 12.26
N SER A 261 -6.60 2.51 12.84
CA SER A 261 -6.54 3.79 12.15
C SER A 261 -5.09 4.17 11.90
N ALA A 262 -4.76 4.38 10.64
CA ALA A 262 -3.41 4.77 10.23
C ALA A 262 -3.43 5.52 8.89
N ALA A 263 -2.35 6.21 8.59
CA ALA A 263 -2.07 6.71 7.26
C ALA A 263 -1.55 5.57 6.37
N ARG A 264 -1.79 5.65 5.06
CA ARG A 264 -1.21 4.75 4.05
C ARG A 264 -1.59 3.26 4.21
N LEU A 265 -2.77 2.96 4.80
CA LEU A 265 -3.30 1.60 4.75
C LEU A 265 -3.45 1.15 3.30
N ASP A 266 -3.88 2.05 2.45
CA ASP A 266 -3.74 2.05 1.01
C ASP A 266 -2.30 2.47 0.63
N ASN A 267 -1.40 1.59 0.18
CA ASN A 267 -1.57 0.14 0.02
C ASN A 267 -0.51 -0.63 0.85
N GLN A 268 -0.05 -0.05 1.98
CA GLN A 268 0.95 -0.69 2.85
C GLN A 268 0.41 -1.98 3.51
N THR A 269 -0.91 -2.13 3.65
CA THR A 269 -1.55 -3.39 4.07
C THR A 269 -1.21 -4.53 3.12
N SER A 270 -1.33 -4.28 1.81
CA SER A 270 -1.00 -5.25 0.78
C SER A 270 0.50 -5.51 0.70
N CYS A 271 1.33 -4.46 0.74
CA CYS A 271 2.79 -4.61 0.76
C CYS A 271 3.25 -5.48 1.94
N ALA A 272 2.76 -5.22 3.15
CA ALA A 272 3.08 -6.01 4.33
C ALA A 272 2.63 -7.48 4.21
N ALA A 273 1.41 -7.72 3.67
CA ALA A 273 0.88 -9.05 3.44
C ALA A 273 1.70 -9.83 2.40
N LEU A 274 2.07 -9.20 1.27
CA LEU A 274 2.87 -9.85 0.24
C LEU A 274 4.28 -10.20 0.72
N LEU A 275 4.92 -9.28 1.46
CA LEU A 275 6.23 -9.53 2.06
C LEU A 275 6.19 -10.68 3.07
N SER A 276 5.14 -10.77 3.91
CA SER A 276 4.95 -11.91 4.82
C SER A 276 4.69 -13.21 4.04
N ALA A 277 3.81 -13.16 3.03
CA ALA A 277 3.39 -14.33 2.30
C ALA A 277 4.52 -14.95 1.44
N ILE A 278 5.40 -14.15 0.83
CA ILE A 278 6.52 -14.70 0.05
C ILE A 278 7.58 -15.36 0.94
N ILE A 279 7.67 -14.95 2.21
CA ILE A 279 8.54 -15.56 3.22
C ILE A 279 7.96 -16.91 3.67
N ASP A 280 6.66 -16.94 3.99
CA ASP A 280 5.98 -18.08 4.61
C ASP A 280 5.41 -19.09 3.59
N GLY A 281 5.07 -18.63 2.38
CA GLY A 281 4.33 -19.38 1.35
C GLY A 281 5.21 -20.23 0.43
N GLY A 282 6.08 -21.07 0.98
CA GLY A 282 6.92 -21.99 0.20
C GLY A 282 6.12 -23.12 -0.45
N ARG A 283 6.40 -23.42 -1.72
CA ARG A 283 5.91 -24.64 -2.39
C ARG A 283 7.07 -25.44 -2.99
N LYS A 284 6.82 -26.72 -3.20
CA LYS A 284 7.85 -27.64 -3.70
C LYS A 284 8.24 -27.35 -5.15
N ASN A 285 7.27 -27.08 -6.00
CA ASN A 285 7.46 -26.90 -7.45
C ASN A 285 7.05 -25.50 -7.89
N GLY A 286 7.64 -25.02 -8.99
CA GLY A 286 7.32 -23.72 -9.56
C GLY A 286 8.02 -22.54 -8.93
N VAL A 287 7.56 -21.33 -9.24
CA VAL A 287 8.10 -20.05 -8.77
C VAL A 287 6.97 -19.24 -8.15
N ASN A 288 7.22 -18.63 -7.00
CA ASN A 288 6.37 -17.58 -6.43
C ASN A 288 7.06 -16.24 -6.62
N LEU A 289 6.31 -15.23 -7.07
CA LEU A 289 6.81 -13.88 -7.38
C LEU A 289 5.91 -12.82 -6.74
N ILE A 290 6.48 -11.87 -6.02
CA ILE A 290 5.81 -10.62 -5.66
C ILE A 290 6.35 -9.47 -6.50
N ALA A 291 5.46 -8.53 -6.83
CA ALA A 291 5.79 -7.27 -7.51
C ALA A 291 5.14 -6.11 -6.74
N LEU A 292 5.95 -5.24 -6.18
CA LEU A 292 5.51 -3.99 -5.55
C LEU A 292 5.84 -2.85 -6.50
N PHE A 293 4.83 -2.29 -7.15
CA PHE A 293 4.96 -1.23 -8.15
C PHE A 293 4.87 0.16 -7.53
N ASP A 294 5.36 1.15 -8.25
CA ASP A 294 5.17 2.56 -7.92
C ASP A 294 4.17 3.23 -8.90
N HIS A 295 3.70 4.42 -8.55
CA HIS A 295 2.86 5.27 -9.41
C HIS A 295 1.47 4.69 -9.74
N GLU A 296 0.93 3.79 -8.92
CA GLU A 296 -0.45 3.31 -9.09
C GLU A 296 -1.44 4.47 -9.01
N GLU A 297 -1.29 5.33 -8.02
CA GLU A 297 -2.16 6.47 -7.69
C GLU A 297 -2.24 7.55 -8.78
N VAL A 298 -1.36 7.48 -9.76
CA VAL A 298 -1.32 8.39 -10.92
C VAL A 298 -1.41 7.63 -12.26
N GLY A 299 -1.90 6.38 -12.23
CA GLY A 299 -2.26 5.60 -13.41
C GLY A 299 -1.19 4.67 -13.93
N SER A 300 -0.18 4.29 -13.14
CA SER A 300 0.82 3.25 -13.43
C SER A 300 1.72 3.46 -14.66
N SER A 301 1.56 4.57 -15.40
CA SER A 301 2.24 4.81 -16.69
C SER A 301 3.66 5.36 -16.49
N SER A 302 4.55 4.57 -15.91
CA SER A 302 5.96 4.92 -15.68
C SER A 302 6.86 3.69 -15.80
N LYS A 303 8.18 3.89 -15.77
CA LYS A 303 9.16 2.78 -15.80
C LYS A 303 9.10 1.87 -14.55
N GLN A 304 8.54 2.36 -13.43
CA GLN A 304 8.36 1.63 -12.17
C GLN A 304 6.90 1.17 -11.95
N GLY A 305 5.97 1.61 -12.81
CA GLY A 305 4.54 1.31 -12.69
C GLY A 305 4.14 0.02 -13.39
N ALA A 306 2.94 -0.47 -13.07
CA ALA A 306 2.39 -1.70 -13.61
C ALA A 306 2.09 -1.64 -15.12
N ALA A 307 2.02 -0.44 -15.72
CA ALA A 307 1.88 -0.26 -17.16
C ALA A 307 3.22 -0.39 -17.93
N SER A 308 4.33 -0.62 -17.24
CA SER A 308 5.59 -0.96 -17.89
C SER A 308 5.63 -2.44 -18.29
N ILE A 309 6.49 -2.78 -19.24
CA ILE A 309 6.75 -4.19 -19.63
C ILE A 309 7.53 -4.98 -18.54
N LEU A 310 7.88 -4.34 -17.44
CA LEU A 310 8.83 -4.84 -16.45
C LEU A 310 8.41 -6.18 -15.85
N LEU A 311 7.13 -6.38 -15.50
CA LEU A 311 6.66 -7.66 -14.94
C LEU A 311 6.78 -8.80 -15.96
N HIS A 312 6.42 -8.55 -17.21
CA HIS A 312 6.57 -9.51 -18.30
C HIS A 312 8.06 -9.88 -18.52
N ASP A 313 8.93 -8.88 -18.57
CA ASP A 313 10.36 -9.12 -18.75
C ASP A 313 10.97 -9.85 -17.54
N MET A 314 10.53 -9.51 -16.33
CA MET A 314 10.94 -10.19 -15.10
C MET A 314 10.54 -11.67 -15.14
N TYR A 315 9.28 -11.96 -15.48
CA TYR A 315 8.78 -13.32 -15.67
C TYR A 315 9.66 -14.12 -16.63
N ARG A 316 9.84 -13.62 -17.84
CA ARG A 316 10.63 -14.29 -18.88
C ARG A 316 12.08 -14.48 -18.46
N ARG A 317 12.67 -13.49 -17.81
CA ARG A 317 14.04 -13.56 -17.34
C ARG A 317 14.25 -14.59 -16.25
N ILE A 318 13.35 -14.67 -15.27
CA ILE A 318 13.38 -15.73 -14.24
C ILE A 318 13.35 -17.11 -14.89
N MET A 319 12.36 -17.35 -15.74
CA MET A 319 12.18 -18.65 -16.37
C MET A 319 13.35 -19.04 -17.29
N ARG A 320 13.86 -18.08 -18.05
CA ARG A 320 15.05 -18.29 -18.91
C ARG A 320 16.30 -18.59 -18.09
N SER A 321 16.50 -17.88 -16.98
CA SER A 321 17.65 -18.12 -16.09
C SER A 321 17.57 -19.46 -15.35
N LEU A 322 16.36 -20.04 -15.25
CA LEU A 322 16.12 -21.39 -14.74
C LEU A 322 16.19 -22.46 -15.85
N GLY A 323 16.57 -22.08 -17.07
CA GLY A 323 16.81 -22.99 -18.20
C GLY A 323 15.60 -23.32 -19.05
N ALA A 324 14.46 -22.64 -18.88
CA ALA A 324 13.28 -22.85 -19.71
C ALA A 324 13.50 -22.30 -21.14
N SER A 325 13.04 -23.04 -22.14
CA SER A 325 12.97 -22.58 -23.53
C SER A 325 11.86 -21.54 -23.71
N GLU A 326 11.92 -20.77 -24.80
CA GLU A 326 10.88 -19.77 -25.12
C GLU A 326 9.49 -20.40 -25.19
N GLU A 327 9.35 -21.59 -25.76
CA GLU A 327 8.07 -22.30 -25.83
C GLU A 327 7.56 -22.77 -24.45
N GLU A 328 8.44 -23.19 -23.55
CA GLU A 328 8.10 -23.54 -22.17
C GLU A 328 7.70 -22.30 -21.38
N ILE A 329 8.37 -21.16 -21.60
CA ILE A 329 8.01 -19.87 -20.99
C ILE A 329 6.61 -19.45 -21.43
N ASP A 330 6.32 -19.50 -22.74
CA ASP A 330 5.02 -19.11 -23.27
C ASP A 330 3.91 -20.03 -22.74
N ARG A 331 4.13 -21.34 -22.66
CA ARG A 331 3.18 -22.29 -22.08
C ARG A 331 2.96 -22.04 -20.59
N SER A 332 4.02 -21.85 -19.82
CA SER A 332 3.92 -21.61 -18.38
C SER A 332 3.17 -20.31 -18.05
N MET A 333 3.21 -19.32 -18.95
CA MET A 333 2.46 -18.08 -18.81
C MET A 333 0.94 -18.31 -18.85
N TYR A 334 0.45 -19.23 -19.69
CA TYR A 334 -0.98 -19.58 -19.75
C TYR A 334 -1.48 -20.30 -18.49
N ASP A 335 -0.58 -21.02 -17.79
CA ASP A 335 -0.89 -21.70 -16.54
C ASP A 335 -0.64 -20.84 -15.31
N ALA A 336 0.03 -19.69 -15.48
CA ALA A 336 0.29 -18.75 -14.41
C ALA A 336 -0.99 -18.05 -13.90
N MET A 337 -0.95 -17.61 -12.66
CA MET A 337 -2.03 -16.83 -12.05
C MET A 337 -1.48 -15.68 -11.22
N MET A 338 -2.19 -14.56 -11.23
CA MET A 338 -1.83 -13.36 -10.48
C MET A 338 -2.94 -12.93 -9.51
N LEU A 339 -2.56 -12.61 -8.28
CA LEU A 339 -3.35 -11.82 -7.36
C LEU A 339 -2.96 -10.36 -7.51
N SER A 340 -3.89 -9.50 -7.89
CA SER A 340 -3.74 -8.05 -7.81
C SER A 340 -4.26 -7.61 -6.45
N VAL A 341 -3.36 -7.18 -5.58
CA VAL A 341 -3.66 -6.95 -4.17
C VAL A 341 -3.66 -5.46 -3.87
N ASP A 342 -4.87 -4.94 -3.71
CA ASP A 342 -5.13 -3.54 -3.46
C ASP A 342 -6.39 -3.41 -2.61
N VAL A 343 -6.52 -2.32 -1.84
CA VAL A 343 -7.64 -2.16 -0.90
C VAL A 343 -9.00 -2.05 -1.60
N ALA A 344 -10.08 -2.22 -0.84
CA ALA A 344 -11.47 -2.12 -1.32
C ALA A 344 -12.27 -1.13 -0.48
N HIS A 345 -13.40 -0.66 -0.99
CA HIS A 345 -14.31 0.17 -0.22
C HIS A 345 -15.13 -0.67 0.75
N GLY A 346 -15.07 -0.35 2.05
CA GLY A 346 -15.95 -0.90 3.08
C GLY A 346 -17.30 -0.18 3.15
N LEU A 347 -18.34 -0.87 3.63
CA LEU A 347 -19.65 -0.29 3.88
C LEU A 347 -19.54 0.84 4.92
N HIS A 348 -19.79 2.08 4.49
CA HIS A 348 -19.78 3.22 5.39
C HIS A 348 -21.09 3.30 6.18
N PRO A 349 -21.06 3.22 7.53
CA PRO A 349 -22.29 3.09 8.34
C PRO A 349 -23.26 4.26 8.18
N ASN A 350 -22.74 5.48 7.96
CA ASN A 350 -23.55 6.69 7.77
C ASN A 350 -23.93 6.94 6.29
N LYS A 351 -23.46 6.13 5.34
CA LYS A 351 -23.65 6.33 3.89
C LYS A 351 -23.91 5.00 3.17
N GLN A 352 -24.65 4.09 3.78
CA GLN A 352 -24.91 2.74 3.28
C GLN A 352 -25.43 2.74 1.84
N GLY A 353 -26.27 3.69 1.47
CA GLY A 353 -26.81 3.83 0.10
C GLY A 353 -25.76 4.17 -0.98
N LYS A 354 -24.48 4.33 -0.64
CA LYS A 354 -23.38 4.50 -1.61
C LYS A 354 -22.77 3.18 -2.05
N MET A 355 -23.13 2.06 -1.42
CA MET A 355 -22.65 0.73 -1.76
C MET A 355 -23.69 -0.05 -2.55
N ASP A 356 -23.26 -1.12 -3.20
CA ASP A 356 -24.14 -2.11 -3.81
C ASP A 356 -25.04 -2.76 -2.73
N ILE A 357 -26.24 -3.13 -3.11
CA ILE A 357 -27.24 -3.61 -2.14
C ILE A 357 -26.98 -5.02 -1.61
N THR A 358 -26.17 -5.82 -2.31
CA THR A 358 -25.88 -7.22 -1.94
C THR A 358 -24.39 -7.51 -1.80
N ASN A 359 -23.50 -6.74 -2.48
CA ASN A 359 -22.05 -6.95 -2.52
C ASN A 359 -21.31 -5.80 -1.83
N HIS A 360 -21.51 -5.67 -0.53
CA HIS A 360 -20.99 -4.59 0.29
C HIS A 360 -20.20 -5.14 1.50
N PRO A 361 -18.88 -5.23 1.40
CA PRO A 361 -18.06 -5.76 2.47
C PRO A 361 -18.04 -4.83 3.68
N VAL A 362 -17.82 -5.43 4.85
CA VAL A 362 -17.68 -4.73 6.13
C VAL A 362 -16.32 -5.04 6.75
N LEU A 363 -15.81 -4.14 7.56
CA LEU A 363 -14.56 -4.29 8.27
C LEU A 363 -14.59 -5.47 9.25
N GLY A 364 -13.49 -6.20 9.39
CA GLY A 364 -13.35 -7.28 10.36
C GLY A 364 -13.96 -8.62 9.95
N ARG A 365 -14.30 -8.81 8.66
CA ARG A 365 -14.83 -10.07 8.12
C ARG A 365 -13.99 -10.67 7.00
N GLY A 366 -12.71 -10.34 6.99
CA GLY A 366 -11.78 -10.82 5.98
C GLY A 366 -11.66 -9.89 4.79
N PHE A 367 -10.80 -10.28 3.85
CA PHE A 367 -10.53 -9.51 2.65
C PHE A 367 -11.68 -9.58 1.62
N CYS A 368 -11.61 -8.76 0.58
CA CYS A 368 -12.58 -8.71 -0.50
C CYS A 368 -12.04 -9.33 -1.77
N ILE A 369 -12.88 -10.07 -2.49
CA ILE A 369 -12.69 -10.41 -3.92
C ILE A 369 -13.47 -9.35 -4.70
N LYS A 370 -12.78 -8.60 -5.58
CA LYS A 370 -13.33 -7.46 -6.31
C LYS A 370 -13.71 -7.84 -7.73
N GLU A 371 -14.90 -7.44 -8.18
CA GLU A 371 -15.40 -7.68 -9.54
C GLU A 371 -15.94 -6.41 -10.18
N ALA A 372 -15.73 -6.24 -11.48
CA ALA A 372 -16.32 -5.17 -12.26
C ALA A 372 -16.61 -5.61 -13.70
N CYS A 373 -17.84 -5.43 -14.18
CA CYS A 373 -18.19 -5.69 -15.59
C CYS A 373 -17.36 -4.84 -16.57
N SER A 374 -16.92 -3.66 -16.16
CA SER A 374 -16.07 -2.77 -16.96
C SER A 374 -14.62 -3.25 -17.11
N GLN A 375 -14.25 -4.35 -16.44
CA GLN A 375 -12.86 -4.84 -16.36
C GLN A 375 -11.89 -3.82 -15.73
N SER A 376 -12.40 -2.92 -14.91
CA SER A 376 -11.56 -2.06 -14.07
C SER A 376 -10.88 -2.83 -12.93
N TYR A 377 -11.37 -4.04 -12.64
CA TYR A 377 -10.72 -5.12 -11.89
C TYR A 377 -10.52 -6.30 -12.84
N ALA A 378 -9.32 -6.87 -12.90
CA ALA A 378 -8.96 -7.95 -13.83
C ALA A 378 -9.40 -9.31 -13.28
N THR A 379 -10.66 -9.43 -12.94
CA THR A 379 -11.21 -10.61 -12.26
C THR A 379 -12.16 -11.36 -13.18
N ASP A 380 -12.01 -12.68 -13.26
CA ASP A 380 -12.96 -13.57 -13.94
C ASP A 380 -13.43 -14.71 -13.00
N SER A 381 -14.49 -15.42 -13.42
CA SER A 381 -15.13 -16.43 -12.59
C SER A 381 -14.26 -17.67 -12.34
N GLU A 382 -13.36 -18.02 -13.26
CA GLU A 382 -12.44 -19.16 -13.09
C GLU A 382 -11.38 -18.82 -12.04
N ALA A 383 -10.76 -17.64 -12.14
CA ALA A 383 -9.77 -17.16 -11.16
C ALA A 383 -10.38 -17.01 -9.76
N ILE A 384 -11.63 -16.52 -9.68
CA ILE A 384 -12.37 -16.46 -8.40
C ILE A 384 -12.56 -17.87 -7.83
N ALA A 385 -13.02 -18.82 -8.64
CA ALA A 385 -13.31 -20.17 -8.17
C ALA A 385 -12.06 -20.88 -7.63
N ILE A 386 -10.90 -20.64 -8.26
CA ILE A 386 -9.61 -21.14 -7.78
C ILE A 386 -9.30 -20.55 -6.39
N LEU A 387 -9.36 -19.21 -6.25
CA LEU A 387 -9.06 -18.57 -4.98
C LEU A 387 -10.05 -18.96 -3.87
N CYS A 388 -11.35 -19.04 -4.17
CA CYS A 388 -12.36 -19.51 -3.20
C CYS A 388 -12.04 -20.91 -2.68
N GLN A 389 -11.71 -21.86 -3.57
CA GLN A 389 -11.35 -23.22 -3.16
C GLN A 389 -10.10 -23.24 -2.26
N ILE A 390 -9.10 -22.40 -2.56
CA ILE A 390 -7.90 -22.28 -1.72
C ILE A 390 -8.28 -21.73 -0.33
N CYS A 391 -9.08 -20.66 -0.27
CA CYS A 391 -9.49 -20.05 0.98
C CYS A 391 -10.41 -20.97 1.80
N ASP A 392 -11.35 -21.65 1.16
CA ASP A 392 -12.28 -22.58 1.82
C ASP A 392 -11.56 -23.80 2.42
N ALA A 393 -10.45 -24.25 1.83
CA ALA A 393 -9.66 -25.36 2.34
C ALA A 393 -8.96 -25.04 3.69
N ASP A 394 -8.64 -23.77 3.92
CA ASP A 394 -7.93 -23.29 5.12
C ASP A 394 -8.80 -22.41 6.01
N ASP A 395 -10.14 -22.40 5.82
CA ASP A 395 -11.11 -21.58 6.55
C ASP A 395 -10.78 -20.06 6.58
N ILE A 396 -10.18 -19.53 5.49
CA ILE A 396 -9.79 -18.13 5.38
C ILE A 396 -11.01 -17.28 5.01
N PRO A 397 -11.38 -16.28 5.83
CA PRO A 397 -12.57 -15.47 5.57
C PRO A 397 -12.37 -14.47 4.42
N TYR A 398 -13.35 -14.42 3.51
CA TYR A 398 -13.41 -13.46 2.41
C TYR A 398 -14.82 -12.95 2.15
N GLN A 399 -14.92 -11.82 1.46
CA GLN A 399 -16.18 -11.16 1.09
C GLN A 399 -16.19 -10.85 -0.40
N ARG A 400 -17.37 -10.50 -0.94
CA ARG A 400 -17.51 -10.07 -2.35
C ARG A 400 -17.69 -8.56 -2.38
N PHE A 401 -17.04 -7.91 -3.32
CA PHE A 401 -17.17 -6.48 -3.60
C PHE A 401 -17.50 -6.23 -5.07
N VAL A 402 -18.56 -5.49 -5.30
CA VAL A 402 -18.92 -4.95 -6.62
C VAL A 402 -19.32 -3.49 -6.43
N ASN A 403 -18.92 -2.61 -7.34
CA ASN A 403 -19.35 -1.23 -7.29
C ASN A 403 -20.87 -1.11 -7.51
N ARG A 404 -21.51 -0.16 -6.84
CA ARG A 404 -22.89 0.19 -7.12
C ARG A 404 -23.03 0.58 -8.60
N SER A 405 -24.06 0.06 -9.29
CA SER A 405 -24.20 0.13 -10.75
C SER A 405 -24.22 1.54 -11.35
N ASP A 406 -24.61 2.54 -10.55
CA ASP A 406 -24.64 3.96 -10.95
C ASP A 406 -23.42 4.77 -10.48
N ILE A 407 -22.44 4.11 -9.86
CA ILE A 407 -21.18 4.72 -9.41
C ILE A 407 -20.03 4.10 -10.18
N ARG A 408 -19.28 4.92 -10.90
CA ARG A 408 -18.03 4.47 -11.51
C ARG A 408 -16.98 4.32 -10.41
N GLY A 409 -16.51 3.09 -10.21
CA GLY A 409 -15.41 2.80 -9.30
C GLY A 409 -14.05 3.20 -9.87
N GLY A 410 -13.02 3.08 -9.05
CA GLY A 410 -11.63 3.13 -9.49
C GLY A 410 -11.24 1.90 -10.32
N SER A 411 -10.00 1.87 -10.75
CA SER A 411 -9.32 0.70 -11.32
C SER A 411 -8.13 0.32 -10.44
N THR A 412 -7.57 -0.86 -10.66
CA THR A 412 -6.38 -1.34 -9.95
C THR A 412 -5.25 -1.63 -10.92
N LEU A 413 -4.06 -1.79 -10.38
CA LEU A 413 -2.89 -2.22 -11.15
C LEU A 413 -3.12 -3.55 -11.90
N GLY A 414 -4.01 -4.43 -11.41
CA GLY A 414 -4.31 -5.73 -12.02
C GLY A 414 -4.88 -5.62 -13.42
N SER A 415 -5.82 -4.70 -13.65
CA SER A 415 -6.40 -4.46 -14.97
C SER A 415 -5.35 -3.98 -15.99
N ILE A 416 -4.31 -3.29 -15.52
CA ILE A 416 -3.21 -2.80 -16.35
C ILE A 416 -2.16 -3.89 -16.58
N ALA A 417 -1.66 -4.51 -15.50
CA ALA A 417 -0.62 -5.53 -15.56
C ALA A 417 -1.05 -6.75 -16.40
N SER A 418 -2.31 -7.19 -16.28
CA SER A 418 -2.86 -8.33 -17.04
C SER A 418 -2.97 -8.08 -18.55
N THR A 419 -2.91 -6.82 -19.02
CA THR A 419 -2.85 -6.54 -20.47
C THR A 419 -1.45 -6.74 -21.05
N LEU A 420 -0.41 -6.64 -20.22
CA LEU A 420 0.99 -6.81 -20.61
C LEU A 420 1.51 -8.22 -20.31
N LEU A 421 0.99 -8.84 -19.27
CA LEU A 421 1.23 -10.24 -18.89
C LEU A 421 -0.12 -10.95 -18.83
N PRO A 422 -0.59 -11.59 -19.92
CA PRO A 422 -1.97 -12.12 -20.03
C PRO A 422 -2.16 -13.43 -19.25
N VAL A 423 -2.10 -13.34 -17.94
CA VAL A 423 -2.31 -14.45 -16.99
C VAL A 423 -3.68 -14.32 -16.31
N LYS A 424 -4.21 -15.46 -15.84
CA LYS A 424 -5.42 -15.45 -14.99
C LYS A 424 -5.21 -14.53 -13.82
N THR A 425 -6.12 -13.57 -13.61
CA THR A 425 -5.95 -12.55 -12.57
C THR A 425 -7.21 -12.43 -11.70
N VAL A 426 -7.03 -12.23 -10.42
CA VAL A 426 -8.10 -11.86 -9.49
C VAL A 426 -7.65 -10.67 -8.63
N ASP A 427 -8.51 -9.67 -8.56
CA ASP A 427 -8.32 -8.50 -7.69
C ASP A 427 -8.88 -8.75 -6.30
N ILE A 428 -8.05 -8.58 -5.29
CA ILE A 428 -8.40 -8.76 -3.88
C ILE A 428 -7.91 -7.59 -3.03
N GLY A 429 -8.45 -7.43 -1.82
CA GLY A 429 -7.91 -6.47 -0.87
C GLY A 429 -8.73 -6.26 0.38
N ILE A 430 -8.16 -5.54 1.34
CA ILE A 430 -8.81 -5.24 2.62
C ILE A 430 -9.87 -4.15 2.43
N PRO A 431 -11.08 -4.29 3.02
CA PRO A 431 -12.06 -3.20 3.01
C PRO A 431 -11.62 -2.06 3.94
N LEU A 432 -11.59 -0.84 3.41
CA LEU A 432 -11.28 0.38 4.13
C LEU A 432 -12.47 1.32 4.23
N LEU A 433 -12.50 2.13 5.29
CA LEU A 433 -13.23 3.41 5.34
C LEU A 433 -12.23 4.55 5.21
N SER A 434 -12.69 5.67 4.64
CA SER A 434 -11.86 6.88 4.42
C SER A 434 -10.63 6.64 3.55
N MET A 435 -10.71 5.73 2.57
CA MET A 435 -9.65 5.52 1.56
C MET A 435 -9.22 6.88 0.97
N HIS A 436 -7.91 7.09 0.78
CA HIS A 436 -7.30 8.35 0.34
C HIS A 436 -7.41 9.53 1.32
N SER A 437 -7.91 9.32 2.54
CA SER A 437 -7.74 10.28 3.62
C SER A 437 -6.31 10.24 4.15
N VAL A 438 -5.85 11.34 4.77
CA VAL A 438 -4.55 11.33 5.47
C VAL A 438 -4.49 10.26 6.56
N ARG A 439 -5.65 9.83 7.09
CA ARG A 439 -5.80 8.64 7.95
C ARG A 439 -7.01 7.84 7.50
N GLU A 440 -6.82 6.56 7.41
CA GLU A 440 -7.78 5.57 6.96
C GLU A 440 -8.16 4.63 8.11
N LEU A 441 -9.16 3.78 7.90
CA LEU A 441 -9.67 2.88 8.93
C LEU A 441 -9.94 1.49 8.34
N MET A 442 -9.41 0.44 8.99
CA MET A 442 -9.62 -0.96 8.62
C MET A 442 -10.06 -1.82 9.81
N GLY A 443 -10.55 -3.02 9.56
CA GLY A 443 -10.71 -4.05 10.57
C GLY A 443 -9.35 -4.69 10.93
N ALA A 444 -9.04 -4.80 12.21
CA ALA A 444 -7.75 -5.32 12.66
C ALA A 444 -7.50 -6.78 12.23
N ALA A 445 -8.57 -7.61 12.19
CA ALA A 445 -8.47 -9.01 11.77
C ALA A 445 -8.26 -9.20 10.26
N ASP A 446 -8.57 -8.19 9.43
CA ASP A 446 -8.53 -8.33 7.98
C ASP A 446 -7.11 -8.46 7.43
N GLN A 447 -6.10 -7.91 8.14
CA GLN A 447 -4.69 -8.02 7.76
C GLN A 447 -4.22 -9.48 7.72
N LYS A 448 -4.55 -10.24 8.75
CA LYS A 448 -4.22 -11.66 8.82
C LYS A 448 -4.92 -12.45 7.72
N ALA A 449 -6.21 -12.20 7.49
CA ALA A 449 -6.98 -12.88 6.46
C ALA A 449 -6.37 -12.67 5.05
N LEU A 450 -5.96 -11.44 4.72
CA LEU A 450 -5.29 -11.14 3.46
C LEU A 450 -3.96 -11.87 3.34
N LYS A 451 -3.10 -11.80 4.36
CA LYS A 451 -1.80 -12.48 4.39
C LYS A 451 -1.97 -14.00 4.22
N ASP A 452 -2.90 -14.60 4.97
CA ASP A 452 -3.14 -16.04 4.93
C ASP A 452 -3.63 -16.49 3.53
N ALA A 453 -4.51 -15.70 2.89
CA ALA A 453 -4.97 -15.98 1.53
C ALA A 453 -3.83 -15.97 0.50
N VAL A 454 -2.93 -14.97 0.57
CA VAL A 454 -1.76 -14.91 -0.34
C VAL A 454 -0.78 -16.04 -0.03
N THR A 455 -0.59 -16.38 1.24
CA THR A 455 0.28 -17.51 1.66
C THR A 455 -0.26 -18.84 1.15
N ALA A 456 -1.55 -19.10 1.33
CA ALA A 456 -2.22 -20.32 0.85
C ALA A 456 -2.18 -20.39 -0.70
N PHE A 457 -2.36 -19.27 -1.39
CA PHE A 457 -2.20 -19.18 -2.84
C PHE A 457 -0.78 -19.54 -3.29
N PHE A 458 0.25 -19.12 -2.59
CA PHE A 458 1.63 -19.45 -2.90
C PHE A 458 1.98 -20.89 -2.57
N ALA A 459 1.36 -21.49 -1.57
CA ALA A 459 1.60 -22.87 -1.16
C ALA A 459 0.85 -23.92 -1.99
N ALA A 460 -0.29 -23.58 -2.57
CA ALA A 460 -1.21 -24.48 -3.28
C ALA A 460 -0.66 -25.13 -4.60
#